data_14bf16c346a4d9f28301d296160e4cd4
#
_entry.id   14bf16c346a4d9f28301d296160e4cd4
#
_cell.length_a   1.000
_cell.length_b   1.000
_cell.length_c   1.000
_cell.angle_alpha   90.00
_cell.angle_beta   90.00
_cell.angle_gamma   90.00
#
_symmetry.space_group_name_H-M   'P 1'
#
loop_
_entity.id
_entity.type
_entity.pdbx_description
1 polymer ?
#
loop_
_entity_poly.entity_id
_entity_poly.type
_entity_poly.pdbx_seq_one_letter_code
_entity_poly.pdbx_strand_id
1 'polypeptide(L)'
;MKIILVVVLTLLRGSANAQTPEENLLAKGILLPEILKPIANYVNAARVGNLLYLSGKGPLQNDGKYITGKRGKNLSIDQGYEAAKLTAIIQIAVLKQVLGNLNRVKRIVKVLGMVNSDSNFANHPKVINGFSDLMVAVFGEKGRHARSAVGVASLPFNMAVEVERIVEIE
;
A
#
# COMPACT_ATOMS: atom_id res chain seq x y z
N MET A 1 41.75 53.30 9.33
CA MET A 1 41.56 52.21 8.36
C MET A 1 40.79 51.09 9.09
N LYS A 2 39.47 50.96 8.83
CA LYS A 2 38.61 49.97 9.52
C LYS A 2 38.56 48.72 8.63
N ILE A 3 39.04 47.58 9.14
CA ILE A 3 38.99 46.29 8.47
C ILE A 3 37.63 45.69 8.77
N ILE A 4 36.77 45.49 7.75
CA ILE A 4 35.52 44.78 7.84
C ILE A 4 35.80 43.29 7.62
N LEU A 5 35.66 42.52 8.68
CA LEU A 5 35.75 41.05 8.63
C LEU A 5 34.43 40.51 8.09
N VAL A 6 34.39 40.03 6.85
CA VAL A 6 33.23 39.34 6.27
C VAL A 6 33.31 37.84 6.65
N VAL A 7 32.44 37.42 7.57
CA VAL A 7 32.31 36.01 7.92
C VAL A 7 31.37 35.38 6.90
N VAL A 8 31.89 34.55 5.99
CA VAL A 8 31.10 33.75 5.06
C VAL A 8 30.65 32.49 5.78
N LEU A 9 29.38 32.45 6.18
CA LEU A 9 28.75 31.27 6.79
C LEU A 9 28.34 30.29 5.68
N THR A 10 29.18 29.30 5.39
CA THR A 10 28.87 28.20 4.48
C THR A 10 27.86 27.25 5.15
N LEU A 11 26.59 27.37 4.78
CA LEU A 11 25.56 26.40 5.14
C LEU A 11 25.83 25.08 4.40
N LEU A 12 26.42 24.11 5.08
CA LEU A 12 26.46 22.72 4.65
C LEU A 12 25.01 22.18 4.64
N ARG A 13 24.37 22.21 3.46
CA ARG A 13 23.13 21.46 3.24
C ARG A 13 23.49 19.97 3.23
N GLY A 14 23.39 19.32 4.37
CA GLY A 14 23.37 17.87 4.45
C GLY A 14 22.20 17.37 3.63
N SER A 15 22.46 16.70 2.50
CA SER A 15 21.42 15.93 1.81
C SER A 15 20.98 14.80 2.75
N ALA A 16 19.88 14.99 3.46
CA ALA A 16 19.21 13.88 4.13
C ALA A 16 18.80 12.91 3.02
N ASN A 17 19.53 11.81 2.86
CA ASN A 17 19.10 10.71 1.99
C ASN A 17 17.75 10.25 2.49
N ALA A 18 16.70 10.45 1.70
CA ALA A 18 15.39 9.91 2.01
C ALA A 18 15.51 8.37 2.09
N GLN A 19 15.03 7.79 3.19
CA GLN A 19 15.05 6.34 3.37
C GLN A 19 14.32 5.64 2.21
N THR A 20 14.89 4.55 1.75
CA THR A 20 14.27 3.72 0.71
C THR A 20 12.99 3.04 1.23
N PRO A 21 12.05 2.66 0.36
CA PRO A 21 10.87 1.91 0.78
C PRO A 21 11.22 0.61 1.51
N GLU A 22 12.30 -0.07 1.12
CA GLU A 22 12.80 -1.27 1.77
C GLU A 22 13.31 -0.99 3.19
N GLU A 23 14.04 0.10 3.41
CA GLU A 23 14.48 0.52 4.75
C GLU A 23 13.29 0.91 5.63
N ASN A 24 12.28 1.57 5.07
CA ASN A 24 11.06 1.92 5.79
C ASN A 24 10.26 0.67 6.21
N LEU A 25 10.21 -0.37 5.37
CA LEU A 25 9.61 -1.67 5.73
C LEU A 25 10.38 -2.32 6.88
N LEU A 26 11.71 -2.39 6.76
CA LEU A 26 12.56 -3.00 7.78
C LEU A 26 12.44 -2.27 9.13
N ALA A 27 12.44 -0.93 9.14
CA ALA A 27 12.28 -0.12 10.34
C ALA A 27 10.92 -0.35 11.05
N LYS A 28 9.92 -0.85 10.32
CA LYS A 28 8.60 -1.22 10.85
C LYS A 28 8.48 -2.72 11.20
N GLY A 29 9.57 -3.49 11.07
CA GLY A 29 9.56 -4.93 11.28
C GLY A 29 8.71 -5.70 10.25
N ILE A 30 8.47 -5.12 9.07
CA ILE A 30 7.65 -5.73 8.02
C ILE A 30 8.53 -6.53 7.07
N LEU A 31 8.34 -7.85 7.09
CA LEU A 31 8.91 -8.76 6.11
C LEU A 31 7.87 -9.02 5.02
N LEU A 32 8.27 -8.83 3.76
CA LEU A 32 7.39 -9.08 2.63
C LEU A 32 7.28 -10.60 2.37
N PRO A 33 6.06 -11.14 2.25
CA PRO A 33 5.87 -12.54 1.91
C PRO A 33 6.26 -12.83 0.45
N GLU A 34 6.55 -14.09 0.17
CA GLU A 34 6.67 -14.58 -1.20
C GLU A 34 5.30 -14.56 -1.88
N ILE A 35 5.25 -14.07 -3.11
CA ILE A 35 4.03 -14.00 -3.90
C ILE A 35 4.00 -15.13 -4.92
N LEU A 36 3.06 -16.04 -4.75
CA LEU A 36 2.83 -17.14 -5.67
C LEU A 36 2.22 -16.62 -7.00
N LYS A 37 2.49 -17.35 -8.07
CA LYS A 37 1.83 -17.10 -9.36
C LYS A 37 0.32 -17.33 -9.21
N PRO A 38 -0.52 -16.55 -9.90
CA PRO A 38 -1.95 -16.83 -9.98
C PRO A 38 -2.22 -18.25 -10.51
N ILE A 39 -3.22 -18.90 -9.96
CA ILE A 39 -3.65 -20.25 -10.36
C ILE A 39 -4.67 -20.24 -11.51
N ALA A 40 -5.05 -19.06 -11.99
CA ALA A 40 -6.02 -18.87 -13.07
C ALA A 40 -5.42 -17.98 -14.18
N ASN A 41 -6.16 -17.78 -15.29
CA ASN A 41 -5.70 -17.03 -16.45
C ASN A 41 -5.69 -15.49 -16.22
N TYR A 42 -4.89 -15.04 -15.26
CA TYR A 42 -4.61 -13.62 -15.04
C TYR A 42 -3.18 -13.44 -14.51
N VAL A 43 -2.70 -12.21 -14.42
CA VAL A 43 -1.37 -11.85 -13.92
C VAL A 43 -1.49 -10.98 -12.67
N ASN A 44 -0.48 -10.99 -11.80
CA ASN A 44 -0.45 -10.14 -10.61
C ASN A 44 -0.36 -8.64 -10.96
N ALA A 45 0.26 -8.31 -12.10
CA ALA A 45 0.35 -6.95 -12.61
C ALA A 45 0.44 -6.96 -14.14
N ALA A 46 -0.25 -6.01 -14.78
CA ALA A 46 -0.14 -5.72 -16.20
C ALA A 46 0.51 -4.35 -16.41
N ARG A 47 1.48 -4.25 -17.33
CA ARG A 47 2.20 -3.01 -17.61
C ARG A 47 1.67 -2.35 -18.90
N VAL A 48 1.41 -1.04 -18.82
CA VAL A 48 1.08 -0.20 -19.97
C VAL A 48 1.95 1.06 -19.88
N GLY A 49 2.96 1.15 -20.75
CA GLY A 49 3.95 2.23 -20.68
C GLY A 49 4.67 2.23 -19.32
N ASN A 50 4.56 3.32 -18.59
CA ASN A 50 5.10 3.48 -17.23
C ASN A 50 4.06 3.23 -16.12
N LEU A 51 2.88 2.68 -16.45
CA LEU A 51 1.86 2.33 -15.49
C LEU A 51 1.81 0.81 -15.27
N LEU A 52 1.70 0.41 -14.00
CA LEU A 52 1.38 -0.94 -13.56
C LEU A 52 -0.04 -0.97 -13.01
N TYR A 53 -0.87 -1.83 -13.57
CA TYR A 53 -2.20 -2.17 -13.08
C TYR A 53 -2.07 -3.45 -12.25
N LEU A 54 -2.25 -3.37 -10.96
CA LEU A 54 -2.15 -4.51 -10.05
C LEU A 54 -3.53 -5.11 -9.81
N SER A 55 -3.61 -6.43 -9.97
CA SER A 55 -4.82 -7.20 -9.66
C SER A 55 -5.21 -7.07 -8.19
N GLY A 56 -6.49 -7.21 -7.90
CA GLY A 56 -7.04 -7.24 -6.56
C GLY A 56 -6.32 -8.28 -5.68
N LYS A 57 -6.01 -7.90 -4.46
CA LYS A 57 -5.47 -8.77 -3.42
C LYS A 57 -6.26 -8.59 -2.13
N GLY A 58 -6.37 -9.67 -1.39
CA GLY A 58 -6.98 -9.70 -0.07
C GLY A 58 -5.97 -9.90 1.05
N PRO A 59 -6.43 -9.91 2.31
CA PRO A 59 -5.61 -10.03 3.51
C PRO A 59 -5.21 -11.49 3.76
N LEU A 60 -4.30 -12.03 2.96
CA LEU A 60 -3.76 -13.40 3.09
C LEU A 60 -2.75 -13.44 4.23
N GLN A 61 -2.98 -14.31 5.19
CA GLN A 61 -2.10 -14.55 6.33
C GLN A 61 -1.01 -15.58 6.00
N ASN A 62 -0.01 -15.69 6.87
CA ASN A 62 1.13 -16.61 6.68
C ASN A 62 0.71 -18.10 6.74
N ASP A 63 -0.44 -18.40 7.37
CA ASP A 63 -1.01 -19.76 7.41
C ASP A 63 -1.80 -20.13 6.13
N GLY A 64 -1.82 -19.25 5.14
CA GLY A 64 -2.53 -19.44 3.88
C GLY A 64 -4.02 -19.11 3.94
N LYS A 65 -4.54 -18.61 5.07
CA LYS A 65 -5.94 -18.23 5.22
C LYS A 65 -6.14 -16.74 5.05
N TYR A 66 -7.28 -16.36 4.52
CA TYR A 66 -7.68 -14.95 4.49
C TYR A 66 -8.29 -14.50 5.81
N ILE A 67 -8.08 -13.24 6.17
CA ILE A 67 -8.95 -12.58 7.16
C ILE A 67 -10.31 -12.42 6.48
N THR A 68 -11.32 -13.10 7.03
CA THR A 68 -12.66 -13.18 6.47
C THR A 68 -13.68 -12.46 7.33
N GLY A 69 -14.84 -12.19 6.75
CA GLY A 69 -16.00 -11.66 7.46
C GLY A 69 -16.52 -10.36 6.88
N LYS A 70 -17.64 -9.90 7.44
CA LYS A 70 -18.43 -8.80 6.92
C LYS A 70 -18.49 -7.65 7.92
N ARG A 71 -18.17 -6.45 7.43
CA ARG A 71 -18.27 -5.19 8.19
C ARG A 71 -19.74 -4.91 8.55
N GLY A 72 -19.96 -4.52 9.81
CA GLY A 72 -21.31 -4.30 10.32
C GLY A 72 -22.01 -5.57 10.86
N LYS A 73 -21.39 -6.76 10.71
CA LYS A 73 -21.88 -8.01 11.28
C LYS A 73 -20.92 -8.61 12.31
N ASN A 74 -19.79 -9.14 11.86
CA ASN A 74 -18.89 -9.96 12.66
C ASN A 74 -17.45 -9.45 12.70
N LEU A 75 -17.16 -8.28 12.12
CA LEU A 75 -15.84 -7.67 12.20
C LEU A 75 -15.93 -6.21 12.68
N SER A 76 -15.03 -5.72 13.54
CA SER A 76 -14.93 -4.32 13.98
C SER A 76 -14.20 -3.45 12.93
N ILE A 77 -14.30 -2.13 12.98
CA ILE A 77 -13.57 -1.23 12.07
C ILE A 77 -12.06 -1.50 12.18
N ASP A 78 -11.54 -1.67 13.40
CA ASP A 78 -10.11 -1.90 13.64
C ASP A 78 -9.63 -3.21 13.02
N GLN A 79 -10.40 -4.28 13.12
CA GLN A 79 -10.09 -5.54 12.43
C GLN A 79 -10.08 -5.38 10.91
N GLY A 80 -10.98 -4.55 10.37
CA GLY A 80 -10.98 -4.21 8.95
C GLY A 80 -9.78 -3.36 8.55
N TYR A 81 -9.36 -2.42 9.38
CA TYR A 81 -8.16 -1.62 9.20
C TYR A 81 -6.91 -2.52 9.14
N GLU A 82 -6.75 -3.45 10.08
CA GLU A 82 -5.62 -4.39 10.07
C GLU A 82 -5.68 -5.35 8.86
N ALA A 83 -6.87 -5.78 8.44
CA ALA A 83 -7.02 -6.54 7.19
C ALA A 83 -6.58 -5.75 5.96
N ALA A 84 -6.95 -4.47 5.87
CA ALA A 84 -6.51 -3.59 4.79
C ALA A 84 -5.00 -3.32 4.83
N LYS A 85 -4.41 -3.18 6.01
CA LYS A 85 -2.96 -3.04 6.21
C LYS A 85 -2.21 -4.30 5.78
N LEU A 86 -2.70 -5.50 6.13
CA LEU A 86 -2.13 -6.76 5.64
C LEU A 86 -2.22 -6.84 4.11
N THR A 87 -3.35 -6.45 3.53
CA THR A 87 -3.51 -6.38 2.06
C THR A 87 -2.49 -5.44 1.43
N ALA A 88 -2.14 -4.33 2.09
CA ALA A 88 -1.09 -3.42 1.63
C ALA A 88 0.29 -4.11 1.61
N ILE A 89 0.63 -4.91 2.62
CA ILE A 89 1.88 -5.69 2.66
C ILE A 89 1.94 -6.66 1.46
N ILE A 90 0.86 -7.40 1.20
CA ILE A 90 0.77 -8.30 0.04
C ILE A 90 0.95 -7.53 -1.27
N GLN A 91 0.30 -6.40 -1.42
CA GLN A 91 0.42 -5.56 -2.61
C GLN A 91 1.84 -4.98 -2.80
N ILE A 92 2.55 -4.62 -1.71
CA ILE A 92 3.95 -4.19 -1.77
C ILE A 92 4.85 -5.36 -2.20
N ALA A 93 4.58 -6.56 -1.70
CA ALA A 93 5.31 -7.77 -2.10
C ALA A 93 5.13 -8.07 -3.61
N VAL A 94 3.93 -7.88 -4.17
CA VAL A 94 3.70 -7.97 -5.62
C VAL A 94 4.56 -6.94 -6.37
N LEU A 95 4.61 -5.67 -5.91
CA LEU A 95 5.48 -4.66 -6.54
C LEU A 95 6.95 -5.06 -6.47
N LYS A 96 7.42 -5.54 -5.33
CA LYS A 96 8.81 -5.99 -5.17
C LYS A 96 9.15 -7.13 -6.12
N GLN A 97 8.24 -8.10 -6.27
CA GLN A 97 8.42 -9.22 -7.21
C GLN A 97 8.49 -8.74 -8.66
N VAL A 98 7.61 -7.80 -9.07
CA VAL A 98 7.52 -7.31 -10.45
C VAL A 98 8.67 -6.37 -10.81
N LEU A 99 9.08 -5.51 -9.86
CA LEU A 99 10.05 -4.45 -10.11
C LEU A 99 11.49 -4.84 -9.73
N GLY A 100 11.67 -5.81 -8.84
CA GLY A 100 12.95 -6.16 -8.22
C GLY A 100 13.42 -5.12 -7.18
N ASN A 101 13.06 -3.84 -7.36
CA ASN A 101 13.44 -2.73 -6.48
C ASN A 101 12.26 -1.76 -6.34
N LEU A 102 11.86 -1.45 -5.10
CA LEU A 102 10.73 -0.56 -4.81
C LEU A 102 11.04 0.92 -5.06
N ASN A 103 12.32 1.31 -5.15
CA ASN A 103 12.71 2.69 -5.53
C ASN A 103 12.21 3.06 -6.93
N ARG A 104 11.96 2.07 -7.80
CA ARG A 104 11.37 2.27 -9.13
C ARG A 104 9.92 2.73 -9.10
N VAL A 105 9.28 2.72 -7.94
CA VAL A 105 7.95 3.33 -7.76
C VAL A 105 8.11 4.84 -7.79
N LYS A 106 7.53 5.48 -8.81
CA LYS A 106 7.49 6.93 -8.94
C LYS A 106 6.37 7.51 -8.08
N ARG A 107 5.18 6.92 -8.11
CA ARG A 107 4.05 7.20 -7.20
C ARG A 107 2.95 6.14 -7.28
N ILE A 108 2.17 6.04 -6.23
CA ILE A 108 0.87 5.35 -6.26
C ILE A 108 -0.14 6.32 -6.90
N VAL A 109 -0.79 5.92 -7.98
CA VAL A 109 -1.70 6.80 -8.73
C VAL A 109 -3.13 6.69 -8.22
N LYS A 110 -3.65 5.46 -8.15
CA LYS A 110 -5.03 5.17 -7.79
C LYS A 110 -5.12 3.92 -6.94
N VAL A 111 -6.03 3.95 -5.97
CA VAL A 111 -6.42 2.79 -5.15
C VAL A 111 -7.93 2.67 -5.19
N LEU A 112 -8.43 1.47 -5.48
CA LEU A 112 -9.79 1.05 -5.23
C LEU A 112 -9.80 0.03 -4.10
N GLY A 113 -10.35 0.42 -2.95
CA GLY A 113 -10.54 -0.44 -1.80
C GLY A 113 -12.00 -0.89 -1.71
N MET A 114 -12.21 -2.18 -1.77
CA MET A 114 -13.50 -2.85 -1.65
C MET A 114 -13.60 -3.49 -0.28
N VAL A 115 -14.68 -3.22 0.43
CA VAL A 115 -14.93 -3.72 1.78
C VAL A 115 -16.14 -4.63 1.74
N ASN A 116 -15.99 -5.89 2.15
CA ASN A 116 -17.11 -6.80 2.37
C ASN A 116 -17.95 -6.28 3.52
N SER A 117 -19.10 -5.68 3.23
CA SER A 117 -19.87 -4.94 4.22
C SER A 117 -21.38 -5.20 4.16
N ASP A 118 -22.03 -4.97 5.28
CA ASP A 118 -23.47 -4.85 5.38
C ASP A 118 -23.95 -3.61 4.65
N SER A 119 -25.21 -3.60 4.20
CA SER A 119 -25.80 -2.47 3.48
C SER A 119 -25.87 -1.17 4.30
N ASN A 120 -25.89 -1.27 5.62
CA ASN A 120 -25.94 -0.13 6.52
C ASN A 120 -24.55 0.39 6.95
N PHE A 121 -23.48 -0.31 6.56
CA PHE A 121 -22.12 0.09 6.91
C PHE A 121 -21.62 1.20 5.98
N ALA A 122 -21.29 2.36 6.53
CA ALA A 122 -20.82 3.53 5.77
C ALA A 122 -19.37 3.96 6.06
N ASN A 123 -18.66 3.26 6.97
CA ASN A 123 -17.30 3.63 7.37
C ASN A 123 -16.19 2.94 6.53
N HIS A 124 -16.45 2.64 5.25
CA HIS A 124 -15.47 2.05 4.34
C HIS A 124 -14.13 2.80 4.30
N PRO A 125 -14.12 4.17 4.28
CA PRO A 125 -12.86 4.92 4.29
C PRO A 125 -11.99 4.63 5.52
N LYS A 126 -12.60 4.44 6.71
CA LYS A 126 -11.85 4.12 7.94
C LYS A 126 -11.17 2.75 7.85
N VAL A 127 -11.80 1.79 7.20
CA VAL A 127 -11.22 0.46 6.95
C VAL A 127 -10.04 0.58 6.00
N ILE A 128 -10.22 1.24 4.84
CA ILE A 128 -9.18 1.34 3.80
C ILE A 128 -8.05 2.29 4.20
N ASN A 129 -8.20 3.09 5.27
CA ASN A 129 -7.08 3.84 5.84
C ASN A 129 -5.90 2.91 6.21
N GLY A 130 -6.15 1.68 6.69
CA GLY A 130 -5.08 0.73 6.98
C GLY A 130 -4.15 0.47 5.80
N PHE A 131 -4.71 0.41 4.59
CA PHE A 131 -3.95 0.32 3.36
C PHE A 131 -3.20 1.62 3.04
N SER A 132 -3.91 2.75 3.04
CA SER A 132 -3.35 4.04 2.64
C SER A 132 -2.25 4.53 3.58
N ASP A 133 -2.42 4.34 4.89
CA ASP A 133 -1.45 4.76 5.90
C ASP A 133 -0.14 3.99 5.74
N LEU A 134 -0.21 2.69 5.43
CA LEU A 134 1.00 1.91 5.15
C LEU A 134 1.67 2.35 3.85
N MET A 135 0.91 2.67 2.79
CA MET A 135 1.50 3.20 1.55
C MET A 135 2.30 4.48 1.82
N VAL A 136 1.73 5.42 2.58
CA VAL A 136 2.42 6.66 2.94
C VAL A 136 3.61 6.39 3.87
N ALA A 137 3.46 5.48 4.83
CA ALA A 137 4.53 5.12 5.76
C ALA A 137 5.74 4.45 5.08
N VAL A 138 5.53 3.77 3.94
CA VAL A 138 6.59 3.09 3.18
C VAL A 138 7.15 3.97 2.06
N PHE A 139 6.30 4.66 1.30
CA PHE A 139 6.71 5.41 0.11
C PHE A 139 6.76 6.93 0.31
N GLY A 140 6.45 7.44 1.51
CA GLY A 140 6.36 8.88 1.79
C GLY A 140 5.31 9.57 0.91
N GLU A 141 5.62 10.73 0.36
CA GLU A 141 4.72 11.47 -0.54
C GLU A 141 4.36 10.69 -1.81
N LYS A 142 5.23 9.81 -2.30
CA LYS A 142 4.93 8.91 -3.43
C LYS A 142 3.80 7.91 -3.10
N GLY A 143 3.54 7.66 -1.82
CA GLY A 143 2.46 6.79 -1.33
C GLY A 143 1.08 7.45 -1.29
N ARG A 144 0.98 8.78 -1.37
CA ARG A 144 -0.30 9.51 -1.45
C ARG A 144 -0.95 9.28 -2.81
N HIS A 145 -2.23 8.94 -2.80
CA HIS A 145 -2.94 8.48 -4.01
C HIS A 145 -4.38 8.95 -4.06
N ALA A 146 -4.94 9.03 -5.27
CA ALA A 146 -6.38 9.14 -5.45
C ALA A 146 -7.05 7.82 -5.03
N ARG A 147 -8.16 7.90 -4.28
CA ARG A 147 -8.79 6.70 -3.70
C ARG A 147 -10.30 6.68 -3.87
N SER A 148 -10.83 5.47 -4.09
CA SER A 148 -12.22 5.13 -3.79
C SER A 148 -12.25 4.03 -2.73
N ALA A 149 -13.17 4.13 -1.76
CA ALA A 149 -13.41 3.12 -0.75
C ALA A 149 -14.90 2.84 -0.72
N VAL A 150 -15.29 1.63 -1.12
CA VAL A 150 -16.68 1.25 -1.35
C VAL A 150 -17.03 -0.04 -0.61
N GLY A 151 -18.29 -0.19 -0.26
CA GLY A 151 -18.84 -1.46 0.24
C GLY A 151 -19.31 -2.34 -0.91
N VAL A 152 -19.08 -3.64 -0.76
CA VAL A 152 -19.58 -4.66 -1.70
C VAL A 152 -20.34 -5.73 -0.95
N ALA A 153 -21.31 -6.35 -1.64
CA ALA A 153 -22.19 -7.37 -1.04
C ALA A 153 -21.42 -8.64 -0.65
N SER A 154 -20.37 -8.99 -1.39
CA SER A 154 -19.49 -10.13 -1.11
C SER A 154 -18.15 -9.95 -1.81
N LEU A 155 -17.12 -10.61 -1.28
CA LEU A 155 -15.81 -10.75 -1.92
C LEU A 155 -15.46 -12.24 -2.05
N PRO A 156 -14.58 -12.61 -2.99
CA PRO A 156 -14.09 -13.97 -3.13
C PRO A 156 -13.58 -14.51 -1.78
N PHE A 157 -13.78 -15.79 -1.51
CA PHE A 157 -13.39 -16.44 -0.25
C PHE A 157 -13.91 -15.76 1.02
N ASN A 158 -14.97 -14.94 0.90
CA ASN A 158 -15.50 -14.13 2.00
C ASN A 158 -14.46 -13.21 2.66
N MET A 159 -13.45 -12.76 1.89
CA MET A 159 -12.42 -11.83 2.38
C MET A 159 -13.05 -10.57 2.96
N ALA A 160 -12.40 -10.03 4.00
CA ALA A 160 -12.86 -8.80 4.67
C ALA A 160 -12.72 -7.56 3.78
N VAL A 161 -11.66 -7.52 2.98
CA VAL A 161 -11.34 -6.45 2.02
C VAL A 161 -10.65 -7.02 0.79
N GLU A 162 -10.75 -6.29 -0.31
CA GLU A 162 -9.92 -6.48 -1.50
C GLU A 162 -9.47 -5.11 -2.00
N VAL A 163 -8.22 -5.02 -2.44
CA VAL A 163 -7.66 -3.75 -2.94
C VAL A 163 -6.94 -3.98 -4.25
N GLU A 164 -7.28 -3.16 -5.26
CA GLU A 164 -6.53 -3.02 -6.49
C GLU A 164 -5.94 -1.61 -6.62
N ARG A 165 -4.91 -1.45 -7.45
CA ARG A 165 -4.26 -0.15 -7.61
C ARG A 165 -3.55 0.02 -8.94
N ILE A 166 -3.27 1.29 -9.27
CA ILE A 166 -2.44 1.71 -10.40
C ILE A 166 -1.22 2.44 -9.84
N VAL A 167 -0.05 2.07 -10.33
CA VAL A 167 1.25 2.60 -9.89
C VAL A 167 2.02 3.12 -11.09
N GLU A 168 2.55 4.34 -11.00
CA GLU A 168 3.51 4.88 -11.97
C GLU A 168 4.92 4.45 -11.56
N ILE A 169 5.68 3.97 -12.53
CA ILE A 169 7.06 3.49 -12.36
C ILE A 169 8.02 4.24 -13.29
N GLU A 170 9.30 4.10 -12.97
CA GLU A 170 10.39 4.54 -13.84
C GLU A 170 10.59 3.61 -15.03
#